data_8f6b12ee60c9f93e582ec9b8b5098f59
#
_entry.id   8f6b12ee60c9f93e582ec9b8b5098f59
#
_cell.length_a   1.000
_cell.length_b   1.000
_cell.length_c   1.000
_cell.angle_alpha   90.00
_cell.angle_beta   90.00
_cell.angle_gamma   90.00
#
_symmetry.space_group_name_H-M   'P 1'
#
loop_
_entity.id
_entity.type
_entity.pdbx_description
1 polymer ?
#
loop_
_entity_poly.entity_id
_entity_poly.type
_entity_poly.pdbx_seq_one_letter_code
_entity_poly.pdbx_strand_id
1 'polypeptide(L)' 'MATSHTSELRELHDEELQTRLRESKEELFNLRFQNATGQLDNYKRLGQLRKEVARLKTILREHELAQERGTEE' A
#
# COMPACT_ATOMS: atom_id res chain seq x y z
N MET A 1 -12.50 1.13 10.41
CA MET A 1 -12.75 -0.21 9.84
C MET A 1 -12.01 -0.40 8.55
N ALA A 2 -11.52 -1.61 8.32
CA ALA A 2 -10.73 -1.93 7.14
C ALA A 2 -11.48 -1.65 5.83
N THR A 3 -12.79 -1.87 5.82
CA THR A 3 -13.62 -1.70 4.63
C THR A 3 -13.70 -0.25 4.17
N SER A 4 -13.92 0.71 5.10
CA SER A 4 -14.02 2.12 4.72
C SER A 4 -12.67 2.66 4.27
N HIS A 5 -11.58 2.24 4.90
CA HIS A 5 -10.24 2.63 4.47
C HIS A 5 -9.94 2.15 3.05
N THR A 6 -10.32 0.91 2.76
CA THR A 6 -10.13 0.34 1.42
C THR A 6 -10.96 1.09 0.37
N SER A 7 -12.18 1.48 0.73
CA SER A 7 -13.04 2.25 -0.18
C SER A 7 -12.42 3.62 -0.51
N GLU A 8 -11.87 4.29 0.49
CA GLU A 8 -11.20 5.57 0.29
C GLU A 8 -10.01 5.41 -0.67
N LEU A 9 -9.22 4.36 -0.48
CA LEU A 9 -8.08 4.10 -1.35
C LEU A 9 -8.51 3.84 -2.79
N ARG A 10 -9.63 3.15 -2.98
CA ARG A 10 -10.13 2.85 -4.32
C ARG A 10 -10.59 4.08 -5.08
N GLU A 11 -10.95 5.14 -4.38
CA GLU A 11 -11.37 6.38 -5.00
C GLU A 11 -10.19 7.23 -5.48
N LEU A 12 -8.99 6.91 -5.05
CA LEU A 12 -7.80 7.68 -5.43
C LEU A 12 -7.38 7.37 -6.87
N HIS A 13 -6.77 8.35 -7.50
CA HIS A 13 -6.18 8.17 -8.82
C HIS A 13 -4.93 7.31 -8.72
N ASP A 14 -4.58 6.66 -9.82
CA ASP A 14 -3.44 5.77 -9.88
C ASP A 14 -2.14 6.44 -9.44
N GLU A 15 -1.94 7.69 -9.81
CA GLU A 15 -0.76 8.44 -9.43
C GLU A 15 -0.64 8.60 -7.92
N GLU A 16 -1.76 8.89 -7.27
CA GLU A 16 -1.81 9.01 -5.81
C GLU A 16 -1.55 7.68 -5.14
N LEU A 17 -2.12 6.61 -5.70
CA LEU A 17 -1.90 5.27 -5.18
C LEU A 17 -0.43 4.86 -5.30
N GLN A 18 0.19 5.16 -6.42
CA GLN A 18 1.61 4.86 -6.63
C GLN A 18 2.49 5.65 -5.68
N THR A 19 2.16 6.92 -5.46
CA THR A 19 2.89 7.76 -4.51
C THR A 19 2.78 7.21 -3.09
N ARG A 20 1.57 6.86 -2.68
CA ARG A 20 1.36 6.26 -1.35
C ARG A 20 2.09 4.93 -1.20
N LEU A 21 2.06 4.11 -2.25
CA LEU A 21 2.76 2.84 -2.24
C LEU A 21 4.26 3.04 -2.06
N ARG A 22 4.84 3.98 -2.80
CA ARG A 22 6.26 4.27 -2.69
C ARG A 22 6.61 4.75 -1.29
N GLU A 23 5.83 5.70 -0.75
CA GLU A 23 6.06 6.22 0.59
C GLU A 23 5.95 5.13 1.65
N SER A 24 4.95 4.27 1.53
CA SER A 24 4.76 3.17 2.46
C SER A 24 5.90 2.16 2.39
N LYS A 25 6.39 1.89 1.19
CA LYS A 25 7.54 1.00 1.02
C LYS A 25 8.80 1.58 1.64
N GLU A 26 9.02 2.88 1.48
CA GLU A 26 10.17 3.54 2.08
C GLU A 26 10.11 3.48 3.60
N GLU A 27 8.94 3.76 4.17
CA GLU A 27 8.76 3.68 5.62
C GLU A 27 8.94 2.25 6.11
N LEU A 28 8.40 1.27 5.37
CA LEU A 28 8.56 -0.13 5.71
C LEU A 28 10.04 -0.54 5.69
N PHE A 29 10.76 -0.10 4.68
CA PHE A 29 12.20 -0.37 4.57
C PHE A 29 12.95 0.20 5.77
N ASN A 30 12.65 1.45 6.13
CA ASN A 30 13.28 2.10 7.27
C ASN A 30 13.00 1.38 8.58
N LEU A 31 11.75 0.95 8.77
CA LEU A 31 11.39 0.21 9.98
C LEU A 31 12.06 -1.16 10.03
N ARG A 32 12.18 -1.84 8.90
CA ARG A 32 12.90 -3.10 8.83
C ARG A 32 14.37 -2.92 9.15
N PHE A 33 14.95 -1.84 8.67
CA PHE A 33 16.33 -1.50 8.97
C PHE A 33 16.53 -1.27 10.48
N GLN A 34 15.63 -0.50 11.10
CA GLN A 34 15.66 -0.27 12.55
C GLN A 34 15.51 -1.58 13.31
N ASN A 35 14.65 -2.47 12.84
CA ASN A 35 14.48 -3.78 13.43
C ASN A 35 15.80 -4.57 13.37
N ALA A 36 16.47 -4.55 12.24
CA ALA A 36 17.73 -5.26 12.05
C ALA A 36 18.84 -4.77 12.99
N THR A 37 18.78 -3.49 13.38
CA THR A 37 19.75 -2.92 14.30
C THR A 37 19.35 -3.07 15.77
N GLY A 38 18.25 -3.74 16.06
CA GLY A 38 17.79 -3.99 17.41
C GLY A 38 17.00 -2.87 18.04
N GLN A 39 16.65 -1.84 17.29
CA GLN A 39 15.87 -0.71 17.77
C GLN A 39 14.39 -0.93 17.52
N LEU A 40 13.80 -1.87 18.22
CA LEU A 40 12.45 -2.28 17.88
C LEU A 40 11.42 -1.94 18.92
N ASP A 41 10.73 -0.84 18.67
CA ASP A 41 9.53 -0.49 19.41
C ASP A 41 8.29 -0.41 18.53
N ASN A 42 8.41 -0.71 17.22
CA ASN A 42 7.34 -0.44 16.27
C ASN A 42 6.85 -1.67 15.48
N TYR A 43 6.70 -2.80 16.15
CA TYR A 43 6.15 -4.00 15.53
C TYR A 43 4.76 -3.77 14.95
N LYS A 44 3.92 -3.04 15.68
CA LYS A 44 2.55 -2.77 15.23
C LYS A 44 2.57 -1.92 13.97
N ARG A 45 3.43 -0.91 13.92
CA ARG A 45 3.55 -0.06 12.75
C ARG A 45 4.05 -0.85 11.54
N LEU A 46 5.02 -1.72 11.77
CA LEU A 46 5.55 -2.58 10.73
C LEU A 46 4.45 -3.47 10.13
N GLY A 47 3.64 -4.09 10.97
CA GLY A 47 2.51 -4.91 10.53
C GLY A 47 1.48 -4.10 9.77
N GLN A 48 1.16 -2.89 10.24
CA GLN A 48 0.22 -1.99 9.58
C GLN A 48 0.71 -1.59 8.19
N LEU A 49 1.99 -1.26 8.07
CA LEU A 49 2.58 -0.88 6.79
C LEU A 49 2.60 -2.02 5.80
N ARG A 50 2.88 -3.23 6.25
CA ARG A 50 2.83 -4.41 5.39
C ARG A 50 1.44 -4.60 4.81
N LYS A 51 0.41 -4.45 5.64
CA LYS A 51 -0.97 -4.56 5.19
C LYS A 51 -1.33 -3.44 4.22
N GLU A 52 -0.89 -2.22 4.51
CA GLU A 52 -1.16 -1.07 3.65
C GLU A 52 -0.51 -1.24 2.28
N VAL A 53 0.75 -1.67 2.23
CA VAL A 53 1.44 -1.94 0.97
C VAL A 53 0.69 -3.00 0.17
N ALA A 54 0.26 -4.08 0.83
CA ALA A 54 -0.50 -5.15 0.17
C ALA A 54 -1.82 -4.64 -0.40
N ARG A 55 -2.54 -3.80 0.35
CA ARG A 55 -3.80 -3.20 -0.11
C ARG A 55 -3.59 -2.30 -1.31
N LEU A 56 -2.58 -1.45 -1.25
CA LEU A 56 -2.27 -0.54 -2.35
C LEU A 56 -1.91 -1.30 -3.62
N LYS A 57 -1.11 -2.34 -3.49
CA LYS A 57 -0.77 -3.20 -4.63
C LYS A 57 -2.01 -3.86 -5.23
N THR A 58 -2.91 -4.33 -4.38
CA THR A 58 -4.15 -4.98 -4.83
C THR A 58 -5.03 -4.00 -5.58
N ILE A 59 -5.19 -2.78 -5.05
CA ILE A 59 -6.03 -1.76 -5.68
C ILE A 59 -5.44 -1.32 -7.02
N LEU A 60 -4.13 -1.13 -7.09
CA LEU A 60 -3.46 -0.80 -8.34
C LEU A 60 -3.66 -1.91 -9.37
N ARG A 61 -3.58 -3.16 -8.94
CA ARG A 61 -3.83 -4.29 -9.82
C ARG A 61 -5.26 -4.31 -10.32
N GLU A 62 -6.23 -4.01 -9.46
CA GLU A 62 -7.64 -3.91 -9.86
C GLU A 62 -7.85 -2.82 -10.90
N HIS A 63 -7.22 -1.66 -10.72
CA HIS A 63 -7.32 -0.56 -11.68
C HIS A 63 -6.71 -0.95 -13.02
N GLU A 64 -5.58 -1.61 -13.00
CA GLU A 64 -4.90 -2.08 -14.19
C GLU A 64 -5.80 -3.06 -14.97
N LEU A 65 -6.41 -4.01 -14.27
CA LEU A 65 -7.31 -4.97 -14.88
C LEU A 65 -8.55 -4.31 -15.45
N ALA A 66 -9.08 -3.31 -14.75
CA ALA A 66 -10.25 -2.57 -15.25
C ALA A 66 -9.91 -1.82 -16.53
N GLN A 67 -8.72 -1.23 -16.61
CA GLN A 67 -8.26 -0.54 -17.82
C GLN A 67 -8.08 -1.52 -18.98
N GLU A 68 -7.53 -2.69 -18.72
CA GLU A 68 -7.37 -3.72 -19.74
C GLU A 68 -8.73 -4.16 -20.29
N ARG A 69 -9.70 -4.34 -19.40
CA ARG A 69 -11.06 -4.73 -19.82
C ARG A 69 -11.71 -3.64 -20.66
N GLY A 70 -11.52 -2.39 -20.27
CA GLY A 70 -12.04 -1.26 -21.03
C GLY A 70 -11.43 -1.17 -22.41
N THR A 71 -10.17 -1.56 -22.54
CA THR A 71 -9.47 -1.53 -23.81
C THR A 71 -9.95 -2.64 -24.74
N GLU A 72 -10.31 -3.78 -24.21
CA GLU A 72 -10.79 -4.92 -25.00
C GLU A 72 -12.18 -4.72 -25.58
N GLU A 73 -12.97 -3.85 -25.03
CA GLU A 73 -14.30 -3.54 -25.51
C GLU A 73 -14.27 -2.44 -26.59
#